data_7b5ced4090a4935fb31a06bad646b0b3
#
_entry.id   7b5ced4090a4935fb31a06bad646b0b3
#
_cell.length_a   1.000
_cell.length_b   1.000
_cell.length_c   1.000
_cell.angle_alpha   90.00
_cell.angle_beta   90.00
_cell.angle_gamma   90.00
#
_symmetry.space_group_name_H-M   'P 1'
#
loop_
_entity.id
_entity.type
_entity.pdbx_description
1 polymer ?
#
loop_
_entity_poly.entity_id
_entity_poly.type
_entity_poly.pdbx_seq_one_letter_code
_entity_poly.pdbx_strand_id
1 'polypeptide(L)'
;MKKLQVIIEKAWDDRSMLKDAKTKAAIRKIIKLLDAGEIRVAEPDKKGNWIVNQWIKKAVVLYFPIQQMKTIEVGPFEFHDKIPLKKKYKKLGVRVVPHAIARHGAFLAPGVIMMPSYVNLGAYVDSGTMVDTWATVGSCAQIGKNVHLSGGVGIGGVLEPLQATPTIIEDNCFIGSRCIVVEGVRVGKEAVLGANVVLTQSTHIIDVTGKKPKTFKGEVPPLSLIHI
;
A
#
# COMPACT_ATOMS: atom_id res chain seq x y z
N MET A 1 21.65 -3.80 -2.00
CA MET A 1 20.68 -3.34 -1.00
C MET A 1 21.35 -2.89 0.31
N LYS A 2 22.24 -3.67 0.96
CA LYS A 2 22.89 -3.31 2.25
C LYS A 2 23.47 -1.89 2.32
N LYS A 3 24.17 -1.44 1.26
CA LYS A 3 24.74 -0.07 1.21
C LYS A 3 23.67 1.03 1.25
N LEU A 4 22.53 0.83 0.57
CA LEU A 4 21.42 1.78 0.59
C LEU A 4 20.75 1.80 1.97
N GLN A 5 20.53 0.64 2.57
CA GLN A 5 19.96 0.52 3.91
C GLN A 5 20.78 1.32 4.94
N VAL A 6 22.12 1.15 4.95
CA VAL A 6 23.00 1.88 5.87
C VAL A 6 22.87 3.40 5.72
N ILE A 7 22.73 3.90 4.47
CA ILE A 7 22.56 5.34 4.23
C ILE A 7 21.20 5.80 4.79
N ILE A 8 20.14 5.03 4.57
CA ILE A 8 18.79 5.37 5.04
C ILE A 8 18.72 5.37 6.57
N GLU A 9 19.28 4.34 7.22
CA GLU A 9 19.29 4.27 8.68
C GLU A 9 20.03 5.46 9.28
N LYS A 10 21.22 5.80 8.78
CA LYS A 10 21.97 6.99 9.21
C LYS A 10 21.18 8.29 9.00
N ALA A 11 20.54 8.47 7.82
CA ALA A 11 19.77 9.66 7.53
C ALA A 11 18.45 9.71 8.34
N TRP A 12 17.97 8.56 8.81
CA TRP A 12 16.86 8.50 9.74
C TRP A 12 17.24 9.04 11.12
N ASP A 13 18.41 8.65 11.62
CA ASP A 13 18.92 9.06 12.93
C ASP A 13 19.45 10.51 12.91
N ASP A 14 20.08 10.92 11.79
CA ASP A 14 20.56 12.29 11.57
C ASP A 14 19.94 12.92 10.32
N ARG A 15 18.89 13.71 10.52
CA ARG A 15 18.17 14.41 9.46
C ARG A 15 18.98 15.49 8.73
N SER A 16 20.11 15.95 9.29
CA SER A 16 21.00 16.90 8.63
C SER A 16 21.57 16.32 7.33
N MET A 17 21.73 15.00 7.24
CA MET A 17 22.16 14.27 6.05
C MET A 17 21.21 14.44 4.86
N LEU A 18 19.97 14.89 5.06
CA LEU A 18 19.04 15.19 3.96
C LEU A 18 19.50 16.38 3.10
N LYS A 19 20.49 17.14 3.52
CA LYS A 19 21.14 18.17 2.70
C LYS A 19 22.13 17.57 1.69
N ASP A 20 22.71 16.40 1.98
CA ASP A 20 23.71 15.74 1.16
C ASP A 20 23.11 15.15 -0.14
N ALA A 21 23.80 15.37 -1.26
CA ALA A 21 23.37 14.91 -2.58
C ALA A 21 23.36 13.37 -2.69
N LYS A 22 24.31 12.67 -2.05
CA LYS A 22 24.41 11.20 -2.06
C LYS A 22 23.26 10.57 -1.29
N THR A 23 22.89 11.15 -0.15
CA THR A 23 21.75 10.73 0.65
C THR A 23 20.42 10.91 -0.11
N LYS A 24 20.22 12.09 -0.73
CA LYS A 24 19.05 12.34 -1.58
C LYS A 24 18.96 11.35 -2.75
N ALA A 25 20.09 11.05 -3.40
CA ALA A 25 20.16 10.09 -4.49
C ALA A 25 19.81 8.68 -4.02
N ALA A 26 20.28 8.25 -2.83
CA ALA A 26 19.96 6.95 -2.25
C ALA A 26 18.46 6.83 -1.95
N ILE A 27 17.84 7.84 -1.35
CA ILE A 27 16.40 7.87 -1.09
C ILE A 27 15.61 7.77 -2.39
N ARG A 28 15.91 8.62 -3.39
CA ARG A 28 15.24 8.58 -4.70
C ARG A 28 15.40 7.24 -5.40
N LYS A 29 16.54 6.57 -5.26
CA LYS A 29 16.78 5.23 -5.81
C LYS A 29 15.84 4.21 -5.19
N ILE A 30 15.63 4.25 -3.87
CA ILE A 30 14.70 3.35 -3.19
C ILE A 30 13.27 3.56 -3.67
N ILE A 31 12.82 4.82 -3.78
CA ILE A 31 11.49 5.12 -4.32
C ILE A 31 11.33 4.61 -5.75
N LYS A 32 12.37 4.72 -6.58
CA LYS A 32 12.36 4.17 -7.94
C LYS A 32 12.27 2.63 -7.95
N LEU A 33 12.95 1.96 -7.03
CA LEU A 33 12.88 0.49 -6.90
C LEU A 33 11.49 0.04 -6.39
N LEU A 34 10.88 0.79 -5.47
CA LEU A 34 9.49 0.59 -5.06
C LEU A 34 8.54 0.77 -6.24
N ASP A 35 8.70 1.85 -7.01
CA ASP A 35 7.88 2.15 -8.20
C ASP A 35 7.93 1.04 -9.26
N ALA A 36 9.07 0.37 -9.36
CA ALA A 36 9.31 -0.75 -10.27
C ALA A 36 8.90 -2.12 -9.70
N GLY A 37 8.55 -2.21 -8.41
CA GLY A 37 8.24 -3.47 -7.73
C GLY A 37 9.45 -4.37 -7.46
N GLU A 38 10.67 -3.83 -7.60
CA GLU A 38 11.91 -4.57 -7.34
C GLU A 38 12.18 -4.78 -5.84
N ILE A 39 11.56 -3.97 -5.01
CA ILE A 39 11.56 -4.09 -3.54
C ILE A 39 10.17 -3.79 -3.00
N ARG A 40 9.86 -4.32 -1.82
CA ARG A 40 8.58 -4.11 -1.14
C ARG A 40 8.77 -3.66 0.30
N VAL A 41 7.81 -2.90 0.80
CA VAL A 41 7.75 -2.51 2.22
C VAL A 41 7.49 -3.72 3.11
N ALA A 42 6.69 -4.65 2.65
CA ALA A 42 6.54 -5.96 3.27
C ALA A 42 6.34 -7.02 2.19
N GLU A 43 6.85 -8.22 2.45
CA GLU A 43 6.79 -9.34 1.53
C GLU A 43 6.74 -10.66 2.30
N PRO A 44 6.09 -11.72 1.77
CA PRO A 44 6.11 -13.02 2.40
C PRO A 44 7.47 -13.70 2.24
N ASP A 45 7.93 -14.38 3.28
CA ASP A 45 9.07 -15.29 3.21
C ASP A 45 8.69 -16.61 2.50
N LYS A 46 9.66 -17.53 2.39
CA LYS A 46 9.43 -18.83 1.76
C LYS A 46 8.41 -19.72 2.51
N LYS A 47 8.08 -19.38 3.76
CA LYS A 47 7.08 -20.09 4.59
C LYS A 47 5.73 -19.38 4.61
N GLY A 48 5.61 -18.22 3.92
CA GLY A 48 4.40 -17.40 3.89
C GLY A 48 4.27 -16.42 5.05
N ASN A 49 5.28 -16.29 5.92
CA ASN A 49 5.26 -15.26 6.96
C ASN A 49 5.63 -13.90 6.38
N TRP A 50 4.93 -12.87 6.76
CA TRP A 50 5.20 -11.52 6.28
C TRP A 50 6.36 -10.87 7.03
N ILE A 51 7.36 -10.43 6.27
CA ILE A 51 8.53 -9.70 6.76
C ILE A 51 8.37 -8.23 6.40
N VAL A 52 8.47 -7.34 7.40
CA VAL A 52 8.39 -5.89 7.20
C VAL A 52 9.79 -5.30 7.07
N ASN A 53 10.07 -4.66 5.95
CA ASN A 53 11.30 -3.95 5.65
C ASN A 53 11.23 -2.52 6.21
N GLN A 54 11.36 -2.34 7.52
CA GLN A 54 11.21 -1.03 8.19
C GLN A 54 12.10 0.07 7.58
N TRP A 55 13.32 -0.27 7.17
CA TRP A 55 14.25 0.67 6.55
C TRP A 55 13.71 1.26 5.24
N ILE A 56 12.87 0.50 4.51
CA ILE A 56 12.19 0.99 3.29
C ILE A 56 11.09 1.99 3.68
N LYS A 57 10.32 1.74 4.75
CA LYS A 57 9.35 2.71 5.29
C LYS A 57 10.05 4.01 5.69
N LYS A 58 11.21 3.93 6.36
CA LYS A 58 12.04 5.09 6.66
C LYS A 58 12.38 5.88 5.40
N ALA A 59 12.77 5.20 4.32
CA ALA A 59 13.07 5.86 3.04
C ALA A 59 11.84 6.56 2.45
N VAL A 60 10.63 5.97 2.56
CA VAL A 60 9.38 6.58 2.13
C VAL A 60 9.12 7.88 2.91
N VAL A 61 9.25 7.86 4.24
CA VAL A 61 9.10 9.07 5.07
C VAL A 61 10.16 10.12 4.72
N LEU A 62 11.42 9.72 4.55
CA LEU A 62 12.53 10.62 4.19
C LEU A 62 12.38 11.22 2.78
N TYR A 63 11.57 10.65 1.93
CA TYR A 63 11.35 11.17 0.59
C TYR A 63 10.59 12.49 0.58
N PHE A 64 9.63 12.67 1.48
CA PHE A 64 8.81 13.89 1.52
C PHE A 64 9.64 15.18 1.75
N PRO A 65 10.53 15.26 2.77
CA PRO A 65 11.29 16.49 3.03
C PRO A 65 12.33 16.83 1.96
N ILE A 66 12.76 15.87 1.12
CA ILE A 66 13.73 16.14 0.04
C ILE A 66 13.07 16.56 -1.27
N GLN A 67 11.75 16.59 -1.34
CA GLN A 67 10.97 16.99 -2.50
C GLN A 67 10.45 18.42 -2.33
N GLN A 68 10.35 19.14 -3.44
CA GLN A 68 9.82 20.50 -3.49
C GLN A 68 8.41 20.51 -4.04
N MET A 69 7.59 21.42 -3.53
CA MET A 69 6.24 21.68 -4.05
C MET A 69 6.33 22.13 -5.50
N LYS A 70 5.40 21.66 -6.32
CA LYS A 70 5.27 22.04 -7.73
C LYS A 70 3.80 22.17 -8.07
N THR A 71 3.47 23.21 -8.80
CA THR A 71 2.15 23.35 -9.43
C THR A 71 2.11 22.54 -10.71
N ILE A 72 1.03 21.83 -10.93
CA ILE A 72 0.77 21.03 -12.13
C ILE A 72 -0.60 21.47 -12.66
N GLU A 73 -0.62 22.08 -13.84
CA GLU A 73 -1.83 22.48 -14.55
C GLU A 73 -2.21 21.38 -15.57
N VAL A 74 -3.46 20.94 -15.56
CA VAL A 74 -3.98 19.94 -16.47
C VAL A 74 -5.38 20.36 -16.94
N GLY A 75 -5.46 21.08 -18.04
CA GLY A 75 -6.70 21.67 -18.52
C GLY A 75 -7.30 22.59 -17.45
N PRO A 76 -8.55 22.35 -16.99
CA PRO A 76 -9.18 23.18 -15.97
C PRO A 76 -8.75 22.81 -14.52
N PHE A 77 -7.90 21.80 -14.33
CA PHE A 77 -7.45 21.34 -13.01
C PHE A 77 -6.08 21.89 -12.68
N GLU A 78 -5.90 22.29 -11.42
CA GLU A 78 -4.61 22.64 -10.85
C GLU A 78 -4.34 21.74 -9.63
N PHE A 79 -3.10 21.27 -9.51
CA PHE A 79 -2.60 20.51 -8.36
C PHE A 79 -1.32 21.17 -7.84
N HIS A 80 -1.13 21.18 -6.53
CA HIS A 80 0.09 21.70 -5.90
C HIS A 80 0.63 20.69 -4.90
N ASP A 81 1.58 19.84 -5.34
CA ASP A 81 2.13 18.77 -4.52
C ASP A 81 3.62 18.55 -4.81
N LYS A 82 4.29 17.85 -3.89
CA LYS A 82 5.71 17.53 -3.99
C LYS A 82 5.98 16.12 -4.54
N ILE A 83 5.01 15.21 -4.51
CA ILE A 83 5.18 13.84 -4.98
C ILE A 83 4.68 13.71 -6.42
N PRO A 84 5.55 13.35 -7.38
CA PRO A 84 5.11 13.16 -8.76
C PRO A 84 4.06 12.07 -8.88
N LEU A 85 3.21 12.18 -9.89
CA LEU A 85 2.27 11.14 -10.26
C LEU A 85 2.96 10.03 -11.06
N LYS A 86 2.48 8.79 -10.91
CA LYS A 86 2.86 7.66 -11.75
C LYS A 86 2.41 7.90 -13.18
N LYS A 87 3.22 7.44 -14.15
CA LYS A 87 3.00 7.64 -15.59
C LYS A 87 3.28 6.33 -16.33
N LYS A 88 3.07 6.35 -17.67
CA LYS A 88 3.39 5.26 -18.60
C LYS A 88 2.54 4.00 -18.39
N TYR A 89 1.31 4.14 -17.98
CA TYR A 89 0.38 3.03 -17.67
C TYR A 89 0.24 2.03 -18.82
N LYS A 90 0.19 2.48 -20.09
CA LYS A 90 0.19 1.59 -21.27
C LYS A 90 1.40 0.64 -21.26
N LYS A 91 2.61 1.17 -20.99
CA LYS A 91 3.84 0.36 -20.93
C LYS A 91 3.83 -0.61 -19.74
N LEU A 92 3.17 -0.25 -18.65
CA LEU A 92 3.02 -1.08 -17.46
C LEU A 92 1.94 -2.15 -17.61
N GLY A 93 1.14 -2.12 -18.67
CA GLY A 93 0.01 -3.03 -18.85
C GLY A 93 -1.12 -2.78 -17.83
N VAL A 94 -1.28 -1.54 -17.37
CA VAL A 94 -2.25 -1.12 -16.37
C VAL A 94 -3.35 -0.30 -17.02
N ARG A 95 -4.62 -0.66 -16.77
CA ARG A 95 -5.77 0.14 -17.18
C ARG A 95 -6.08 1.18 -16.11
N VAL A 96 -6.15 2.44 -16.50
CA VAL A 96 -6.44 3.56 -15.58
C VAL A 96 -7.56 4.41 -16.17
N VAL A 97 -8.67 4.46 -15.47
CA VAL A 97 -9.83 5.28 -15.85
C VAL A 97 -9.61 6.72 -15.38
N PRO A 98 -10.02 7.74 -16.17
CA PRO A 98 -9.85 9.14 -15.77
C PRO A 98 -10.34 9.44 -14.37
N HIS A 99 -9.61 10.31 -13.70
CA HIS A 99 -9.51 10.69 -12.30
C HIS A 99 -8.81 9.67 -11.37
N ALA A 100 -8.47 8.45 -11.85
CA ALA A 100 -7.64 7.58 -11.03
C ALA A 100 -6.21 8.12 -10.90
N ILE A 101 -5.68 8.11 -9.71
CA ILE A 101 -4.34 8.63 -9.39
C ILE A 101 -3.53 7.58 -8.66
N ALA A 102 -2.32 7.28 -9.17
CA ALA A 102 -1.28 6.63 -8.41
C ALA A 102 -0.08 7.58 -8.25
N ARG A 103 0.48 7.66 -7.05
CA ARG A 103 1.71 8.42 -6.79
C ARG A 103 2.94 7.64 -7.26
N HIS A 104 3.97 8.34 -7.74
CA HIS A 104 5.28 7.74 -8.01
C HIS A 104 5.83 7.05 -6.75
N GLY A 105 6.33 5.82 -6.92
CA GLY A 105 6.73 4.94 -5.82
C GLY A 105 5.65 3.97 -5.36
N ALA A 106 4.44 4.04 -5.91
CA ALA A 106 3.47 2.97 -5.85
C ALA A 106 3.75 1.96 -6.97
N PHE A 107 3.76 0.67 -6.70
CA PHE A 107 3.84 -0.37 -7.72
C PHE A 107 2.45 -0.83 -8.13
N LEU A 108 2.24 -0.93 -9.43
CA LEU A 108 1.06 -1.51 -10.06
C LEU A 108 1.53 -2.57 -11.05
N ALA A 109 1.20 -3.83 -10.80
CA ALA A 109 1.56 -4.93 -11.67
C ALA A 109 0.73 -4.92 -12.99
N PRO A 110 1.20 -5.58 -14.05
CA PRO A 110 0.42 -5.77 -15.26
C PRO A 110 -0.95 -6.40 -14.97
N GLY A 111 -1.98 -5.95 -15.68
CA GLY A 111 -3.36 -6.41 -15.50
C GLY A 111 -4.13 -5.74 -14.35
N VAL A 112 -3.51 -4.86 -13.58
CA VAL A 112 -4.22 -4.02 -12.61
C VAL A 112 -5.18 -3.08 -13.32
N ILE A 113 -6.37 -2.93 -12.76
CA ILE A 113 -7.39 -1.97 -13.20
C ILE A 113 -7.62 -0.97 -12.07
N MET A 114 -7.42 0.31 -12.38
CA MET A 114 -7.82 1.42 -11.52
C MET A 114 -9.05 2.10 -12.11
N MET A 115 -10.19 1.95 -11.49
CA MET A 115 -11.33 2.86 -11.68
C MET A 115 -10.97 4.21 -11.04
N PRO A 116 -11.80 5.26 -11.10
CA PRO A 116 -11.52 6.51 -10.40
C PRO A 116 -11.19 6.29 -8.91
N SER A 117 -9.93 6.14 -8.59
CA SER A 117 -9.41 5.61 -7.31
C SER A 117 -8.04 6.19 -7.01
N TYR A 118 -7.51 5.89 -5.83
CA TYR A 118 -6.23 6.46 -5.38
C TYR A 118 -5.30 5.40 -4.82
N VAL A 119 -4.04 5.38 -5.30
CA VAL A 119 -2.98 4.51 -4.78
C VAL A 119 -1.78 5.36 -4.34
N ASN A 120 -1.44 5.28 -3.07
CA ASN A 120 -0.41 6.12 -2.47
C ASN A 120 0.99 5.53 -2.57
N LEU A 121 2.00 6.38 -2.34
CA LEU A 121 3.43 6.07 -2.34
C LEU A 121 3.76 4.87 -1.43
N GLY A 122 4.58 3.96 -1.93
CA GLY A 122 5.02 2.76 -1.22
C GLY A 122 4.02 1.60 -1.26
N ALA A 123 2.79 1.83 -1.74
CA ALA A 123 1.81 0.76 -1.94
C ALA A 123 2.27 -0.21 -3.03
N TYR A 124 1.89 -1.47 -2.86
CA TYR A 124 2.11 -2.54 -3.84
C TYR A 124 0.76 -3.15 -4.21
N VAL A 125 0.41 -3.15 -5.49
CA VAL A 125 -0.82 -3.75 -6.01
C VAL A 125 -0.43 -4.78 -7.06
N ASP A 126 -0.71 -6.05 -6.79
CA ASP A 126 -0.32 -7.15 -7.64
C ASP A 126 -1.31 -7.40 -8.79
N SER A 127 -0.92 -8.28 -9.71
CA SER A 127 -1.58 -8.54 -11.00
C SER A 127 -3.03 -8.98 -10.88
N GLY A 128 -3.84 -8.59 -11.86
CA GLY A 128 -5.26 -8.94 -11.91
C GLY A 128 -6.16 -8.25 -10.89
N THR A 129 -5.60 -7.41 -10.04
CA THR A 129 -6.34 -6.71 -8.99
C THR A 129 -7.09 -5.50 -9.55
N MET A 130 -8.33 -5.31 -9.08
CA MET A 130 -9.14 -4.13 -9.34
C MET A 130 -9.19 -3.22 -8.12
N VAL A 131 -8.82 -1.96 -8.31
CA VAL A 131 -9.05 -0.87 -7.36
C VAL A 131 -10.25 -0.08 -7.90
N ASP A 132 -11.43 -0.37 -7.36
CA ASP A 132 -12.69 0.12 -7.92
C ASP A 132 -12.97 1.58 -7.54
N THR A 133 -14.12 2.09 -7.97
CA THR A 133 -14.50 3.51 -7.89
C THR A 133 -14.45 4.03 -6.46
N TRP A 134 -13.68 5.10 -6.25
CA TRP A 134 -13.44 5.76 -4.96
C TRP A 134 -12.75 4.88 -3.91
N ALA A 135 -12.23 3.71 -4.30
CA ALA A 135 -11.37 2.94 -3.41
C ALA A 135 -10.01 3.64 -3.23
N THR A 136 -9.42 3.47 -2.06
CA THR A 136 -8.09 4.00 -1.73
C THR A 136 -7.18 2.91 -1.23
N VAL A 137 -5.93 2.92 -1.71
CA VAL A 137 -4.84 2.10 -1.19
C VAL A 137 -3.83 3.02 -0.54
N GLY A 138 -3.77 2.98 0.78
CA GLY A 138 -2.93 3.84 1.59
C GLY A 138 -1.43 3.57 1.43
N SER A 139 -0.62 4.46 1.94
CA SER A 139 0.84 4.36 1.85
C SER A 139 1.35 3.04 2.40
N CYS A 140 2.21 2.39 1.64
CA CYS A 140 2.86 1.13 2.02
C CYS A 140 1.95 -0.10 2.12
N ALA A 141 0.63 0.02 1.91
CA ALA A 141 -0.27 -1.13 1.90
C ALA A 141 0.12 -2.15 0.83
N GLN A 142 -0.11 -3.43 1.10
CA GLN A 142 0.28 -4.54 0.24
C GLN A 142 -0.98 -5.28 -0.21
N ILE A 143 -1.27 -5.24 -1.50
CA ILE A 143 -2.43 -5.89 -2.11
C ILE A 143 -1.93 -7.02 -3.01
N GLY A 144 -2.45 -8.22 -2.78
CA GLY A 144 -2.13 -9.43 -3.52
C GLY A 144 -2.72 -9.47 -4.92
N LYS A 145 -2.64 -10.65 -5.54
CA LYS A 145 -3.14 -10.93 -6.89
C LYS A 145 -4.66 -11.14 -6.89
N ASN A 146 -5.29 -10.74 -8.00
CA ASN A 146 -6.72 -11.00 -8.24
C ASN A 146 -7.62 -10.52 -7.09
N VAL A 147 -7.22 -9.48 -6.39
CA VAL A 147 -8.03 -8.87 -5.33
C VAL A 147 -9.05 -7.93 -5.94
N HIS A 148 -10.27 -7.95 -5.42
CA HIS A 148 -11.28 -6.95 -5.76
C HIS A 148 -11.48 -6.01 -4.57
N LEU A 149 -11.00 -4.77 -4.70
CA LEU A 149 -11.33 -3.70 -3.77
C LEU A 149 -12.54 -2.95 -4.31
N SER A 150 -13.73 -3.27 -3.81
CA SER A 150 -15.00 -2.71 -4.31
C SER A 150 -15.11 -1.21 -4.05
N GLY A 151 -16.16 -0.60 -4.60
CA GLY A 151 -16.37 0.85 -4.53
C GLY A 151 -16.32 1.42 -3.12
N GLY A 152 -15.51 2.47 -2.93
CA GLY A 152 -15.37 3.17 -1.67
C GLY A 152 -14.56 2.43 -0.58
N VAL A 153 -13.89 1.33 -0.90
CA VAL A 153 -13.02 0.62 0.04
C VAL A 153 -11.86 1.51 0.48
N GLY A 154 -11.62 1.58 1.79
CA GLY A 154 -10.49 2.27 2.38
C GLY A 154 -9.45 1.30 2.96
N ILE A 155 -8.35 1.09 2.24
CA ILE A 155 -7.19 0.38 2.78
C ILE A 155 -6.24 1.39 3.40
N GLY A 156 -6.04 1.28 4.71
CA GLY A 156 -5.22 2.23 5.46
C GLY A 156 -3.75 2.20 5.09
N GLY A 157 -3.15 3.38 5.13
CA GLY A 157 -1.71 3.55 5.02
C GLY A 157 -1.10 3.68 6.40
N VAL A 158 -0.05 2.92 6.67
CA VAL A 158 0.67 2.98 7.95
C VAL A 158 2.09 3.44 7.69
N LEU A 159 2.30 4.77 7.71
CA LEU A 159 3.64 5.36 7.67
C LEU A 159 4.19 5.58 9.08
N GLU A 160 3.35 6.00 9.99
CA GLU A 160 3.68 6.27 11.38
C GLU A 160 2.65 5.59 12.31
N PRO A 161 3.10 4.93 13.36
CA PRO A 161 4.49 4.67 13.73
C PRO A 161 5.18 3.69 12.77
N LEU A 162 6.51 3.83 12.61
CA LEU A 162 7.30 3.05 11.64
C LEU A 162 7.26 1.54 11.87
N GLN A 163 7.22 1.12 13.14
CA GLN A 163 7.19 -0.27 13.55
C GLN A 163 5.85 -0.96 13.25
N ALA A 164 4.80 -0.19 12.97
CA ALA A 164 3.52 -0.78 12.64
C ALA A 164 3.59 -1.53 11.30
N THR A 165 3.00 -2.72 11.27
CA THR A 165 2.85 -3.52 10.05
C THR A 165 2.00 -2.76 9.04
N PRO A 166 2.34 -2.74 7.74
CA PRO A 166 1.42 -2.21 6.74
C PRO A 166 0.15 -3.07 6.66
N THR A 167 -0.94 -2.47 6.21
CA THR A 167 -2.15 -3.24 5.90
C THR A 167 -1.89 -4.18 4.73
N ILE A 168 -2.29 -5.44 4.87
CA ILE A 168 -2.03 -6.50 3.91
C ILE A 168 -3.35 -7.16 3.51
N ILE A 169 -3.62 -7.20 2.22
CA ILE A 169 -4.70 -7.99 1.62
C ILE A 169 -4.06 -9.05 0.75
N GLU A 170 -4.21 -10.31 1.09
CA GLU A 170 -3.60 -11.42 0.36
C GLU A 170 -4.37 -11.74 -0.93
N ASP A 171 -3.85 -12.74 -1.70
CA ASP A 171 -4.38 -13.07 -3.02
C ASP A 171 -5.84 -13.52 -2.99
N ASN A 172 -6.56 -13.23 -4.08
CA ASN A 172 -7.93 -13.67 -4.37
C ASN A 172 -8.99 -13.18 -3.34
N CYS A 173 -8.69 -12.16 -2.55
CA CYS A 173 -9.65 -11.58 -1.63
C CYS A 173 -10.71 -10.74 -2.36
N PHE A 174 -11.94 -10.79 -1.83
CA PHE A 174 -13.01 -9.86 -2.20
C PHE A 174 -13.32 -8.94 -1.03
N ILE A 175 -13.10 -7.65 -1.19
CA ILE A 175 -13.34 -6.63 -0.17
C ILE A 175 -14.58 -5.84 -0.60
N GLY A 176 -15.70 -6.07 0.08
CA GLY A 176 -16.99 -5.47 -0.22
C GLY A 176 -17.00 -3.95 -0.13
N SER A 177 -17.98 -3.33 -0.79
CA SER A 177 -18.08 -1.87 -0.89
C SER A 177 -18.02 -1.18 0.47
N ARG A 178 -17.27 -0.09 0.55
CA ARG A 178 -17.10 0.75 1.75
C ARG A 178 -16.50 0.03 2.97
N CYS A 179 -15.87 -1.13 2.78
CA CYS A 179 -15.06 -1.71 3.84
C CYS A 179 -13.87 -0.81 4.17
N ILE A 180 -13.53 -0.77 5.45
CA ILE A 180 -12.35 -0.08 5.96
C ILE A 180 -11.43 -1.12 6.60
N VAL A 181 -10.21 -1.25 6.10
CA VAL A 181 -9.17 -2.15 6.67
C VAL A 181 -7.94 -1.32 6.95
N VAL A 182 -7.64 -1.11 8.22
CA VAL A 182 -6.62 -0.15 8.66
C VAL A 182 -5.71 -0.73 9.75
N GLU A 183 -4.77 0.08 10.23
CA GLU A 183 -3.88 -0.23 11.38
C GLU A 183 -3.05 -1.52 11.20
N GLY A 184 -2.72 -1.87 9.96
CA GLY A 184 -1.88 -3.03 9.67
C GLY A 184 -2.59 -4.38 9.81
N VAL A 185 -3.91 -4.39 9.75
CA VAL A 185 -4.68 -5.64 9.67
C VAL A 185 -4.26 -6.44 8.45
N ARG A 186 -4.12 -7.75 8.61
CA ARG A 186 -3.89 -8.71 7.54
C ARG A 186 -5.17 -9.44 7.21
N VAL A 187 -5.54 -9.45 5.93
CA VAL A 187 -6.65 -10.25 5.40
C VAL A 187 -6.05 -11.42 4.62
N GLY A 188 -6.27 -12.63 5.11
CA GLY A 188 -5.73 -13.87 4.54
C GLY A 188 -6.36 -14.23 3.19
N LYS A 189 -5.67 -15.07 2.43
CA LYS A 189 -6.04 -15.47 1.06
C LYS A 189 -7.50 -15.90 0.95
N GLU A 190 -8.12 -15.52 -0.16
CA GLU A 190 -9.50 -15.93 -0.52
C GLU A 190 -10.56 -15.53 0.52
N ALA A 191 -10.22 -14.61 1.43
CA ALA A 191 -11.21 -14.07 2.35
C ALA A 191 -12.17 -13.10 1.64
N VAL A 192 -13.40 -13.10 2.09
CA VAL A 192 -14.47 -12.21 1.62
C VAL A 192 -14.92 -11.33 2.78
N LEU A 193 -14.86 -10.02 2.59
CA LEU A 193 -15.46 -9.06 3.52
C LEU A 193 -16.77 -8.54 2.91
N GLY A 194 -17.88 -8.72 3.62
CA GLY A 194 -19.16 -8.12 3.27
C GLY A 194 -19.07 -6.58 3.26
N ALA A 195 -20.03 -5.91 2.62
CA ALA A 195 -20.02 -4.45 2.56
C ALA A 195 -20.08 -3.81 3.95
N ASN A 196 -19.42 -2.65 4.10
CA ASN A 196 -19.33 -1.84 5.33
C ASN A 196 -18.60 -2.50 6.52
N VAL A 197 -17.89 -3.60 6.31
CA VAL A 197 -17.04 -4.18 7.37
C VAL A 197 -15.89 -3.23 7.72
N VAL A 198 -15.69 -2.97 9.01
CA VAL A 198 -14.60 -2.12 9.52
C VAL A 198 -13.67 -2.96 10.38
N LEU A 199 -12.39 -3.06 9.98
CA LEU A 199 -11.35 -3.81 10.67
C LEU A 199 -10.19 -2.90 11.08
N THR A 200 -9.94 -2.87 12.38
CA THR A 200 -8.77 -2.26 13.03
C THR A 200 -7.97 -3.33 13.78
N GLN A 201 -6.82 -2.99 14.33
CA GLN A 201 -6.04 -3.92 15.16
C GLN A 201 -6.80 -4.42 16.40
N SER A 202 -7.74 -3.63 16.90
CA SER A 202 -8.52 -3.96 18.08
C SER A 202 -9.87 -4.63 17.78
N THR A 203 -10.33 -4.60 16.53
CA THR A 203 -11.60 -5.22 16.13
C THR A 203 -11.56 -6.72 16.38
N HIS A 204 -12.55 -7.20 17.13
CA HIS A 204 -12.74 -8.63 17.36
C HIS A 204 -13.43 -9.27 16.16
N ILE A 205 -12.82 -10.32 15.63
CA ILE A 205 -13.38 -11.17 14.59
C ILE A 205 -13.75 -12.49 15.25
N ILE A 206 -15.03 -12.82 15.25
CA ILE A 206 -15.54 -14.01 15.96
C ILE A 206 -15.92 -15.06 14.93
N ASP A 207 -15.17 -16.16 14.92
CA ASP A 207 -15.51 -17.36 14.12
C ASP A 207 -16.56 -18.17 14.88
N VAL A 208 -17.74 -18.28 14.28
CA VAL A 208 -18.90 -19.01 14.82
C VAL A 208 -19.15 -20.33 14.11
N THR A 209 -18.28 -20.77 13.22
CA THR A 209 -18.44 -22.01 12.44
C THR A 209 -18.19 -23.27 13.26
N GLY A 210 -17.44 -23.16 14.33
CA GLY A 210 -17.11 -24.29 15.21
C GLY A 210 -18.09 -24.47 16.39
N LYS A 211 -17.94 -25.57 17.13
CA LYS A 211 -18.74 -25.83 18.36
C LYS A 211 -18.54 -24.75 19.44
N LYS A 212 -17.41 -24.08 19.45
CA LYS A 212 -17.10 -22.94 20.35
C LYS A 212 -16.57 -21.81 19.52
N PRO A 213 -17.05 -20.57 19.75
CA PRO A 213 -16.53 -19.39 19.06
C PRO A 213 -15.03 -19.22 19.29
N LYS A 214 -14.31 -18.82 18.23
CA LYS A 214 -12.90 -18.42 18.31
C LYS A 214 -12.80 -16.93 17.97
N THR A 215 -11.93 -16.22 18.67
CA THR A 215 -11.73 -14.79 18.45
C THR A 215 -10.35 -14.52 17.86
N PHE A 216 -10.31 -13.70 16.81
CA PHE A 216 -9.09 -13.21 16.18
C PHE A 216 -9.03 -11.68 16.32
N LYS A 217 -7.83 -11.12 16.27
CA LYS A 217 -7.56 -9.68 16.21
C LYS A 217 -6.41 -9.39 15.28
N GLY A 218 -6.52 -8.30 14.52
CA GLY A 218 -5.45 -7.87 13.61
C GLY A 218 -5.23 -8.76 12.39
N GLU A 219 -5.90 -9.91 12.34
CA GLU A 219 -5.80 -10.86 11.24
C GLU A 219 -7.16 -11.52 10.94
N VAL A 220 -7.52 -11.54 9.65
CA VAL A 220 -8.62 -12.34 9.12
C VAL A 220 -8.03 -13.64 8.58
N PRO A 221 -8.41 -14.81 9.11
CA PRO A 221 -7.93 -16.09 8.58
C PRO A 221 -8.26 -16.27 7.09
N PRO A 222 -7.46 -17.04 6.34
CA PRO A 222 -7.79 -17.38 4.95
C PRO A 222 -9.18 -18.03 4.84
N LEU A 223 -9.82 -17.86 3.66
CA LEU A 223 -11.14 -18.43 3.34
C LEU A 223 -12.30 -17.97 4.25
N SER A 224 -12.09 -16.93 5.04
CA SER A 224 -13.13 -16.35 5.91
C SER A 224 -14.19 -15.62 5.10
N LEU A 225 -15.44 -15.69 5.56
CA LEU A 225 -16.52 -14.79 5.16
C LEU A 225 -16.89 -13.92 6.35
N ILE A 226 -16.56 -12.64 6.27
CA ILE A 226 -16.81 -11.66 7.33
C ILE A 226 -17.99 -10.76 6.94
N HIS A 227 -18.91 -10.57 7.85
CA HIS A 227 -19.98 -9.58 7.75
C HIS A 227 -20.20 -8.90 9.10
N ILE A 228 -20.92 -7.77 9.09
CA ILE A 228 -21.35 -7.03 10.29
C ILE A 228 -22.56 -7.68 10.93
#